data_8507fb577a6e730a478cd6bb7421ca5a
#
_entry.id   8507fb577a6e730a478cd6bb7421ca5a
#
_cell.length_a   1.000
_cell.length_b   1.000
_cell.length_c   1.000
_cell.angle_alpha   90.00
_cell.angle_beta   90.00
_cell.angle_gamma   90.00
#
_symmetry.space_group_name_H-M   'P 1'
#
loop_
_entity.id
_entity.type
_entity.pdbx_description
1 polymer ?
#
loop_
_entity_poly.entity_id
_entity_poly.type
_entity_poly.pdbx_seq_one_letter_code
_entity_poly.pdbx_strand_id
1 'polypeptide(L)'
;GGSMLPRSYSEFYIDGRWTPTDSTETFTVISPSTGEVIGQVPSATRADIDAAVEAARHAFYETDWASRPVEERAALCEALATRLYESKDELAELLVDELGCTRMLADVYQATAPTLHWNYNAEVGRNYPFQEVRTADLGPLAGGSAGGMIMPYQTQALVGKGPVGGVPTMAAYNFSMPGTSQKVAPAIIAGCTVVVKVPEPNPLAVFALAQMVHDVGFPPGVINIVAAGAEQSAYLVSH
;
A
#
# COMPACT_ATOMS: atom_id res chain seq x y z
N GLY A 1 -30.52 -1.48 5.44
CA GLY A 1 -29.67 -2.33 6.23
C GLY A 1 -28.30 -2.37 5.59
N GLY A 2 -27.33 -1.65 6.15
CA GLY A 2 -25.95 -1.72 5.69
C GLY A 2 -25.40 -3.13 5.92
N SER A 3 -24.69 -3.66 4.93
CA SER A 3 -23.96 -4.90 5.08
C SER A 3 -22.83 -4.65 6.07
N MET A 4 -22.85 -5.28 7.24
CA MET A 4 -21.75 -5.19 8.19
C MET A 4 -20.47 -5.74 7.55
N LEU A 5 -19.34 -5.05 7.77
CA LEU A 5 -18.03 -5.53 7.35
C LEU A 5 -17.74 -6.90 7.99
N PRO A 6 -17.15 -7.86 7.26
CA PRO A 6 -16.77 -9.15 7.80
C PRO A 6 -15.82 -9.00 9.00
N ARG A 7 -15.96 -9.89 9.98
CA ARG A 7 -15.12 -9.93 11.17
C ARG A 7 -14.30 -11.21 11.29
N SER A 8 -14.49 -12.14 10.37
CA SER A 8 -13.71 -13.38 10.33
C SER A 8 -13.30 -13.68 8.90
N TYR A 9 -12.06 -14.08 8.75
CA TYR A 9 -11.47 -14.41 7.48
C TYR A 9 -10.74 -15.76 7.60
N SER A 10 -10.68 -16.50 6.50
CA SER A 10 -9.94 -17.77 6.37
C SER A 10 -8.90 -17.73 5.25
N GLU A 11 -8.81 -16.61 4.57
CA GLU A 11 -7.97 -16.42 3.38
C GLU A 11 -7.19 -15.12 3.48
N PHE A 12 -6.11 -15.01 2.67
CA PHE A 12 -5.36 -13.77 2.47
C PHE A 12 -5.67 -13.15 1.11
N TYR A 13 -5.50 -11.84 0.99
CA TYR A 13 -5.63 -11.16 -0.28
C TYR A 13 -4.27 -11.12 -0.98
N ILE A 14 -4.10 -12.00 -1.97
CA ILE A 14 -2.85 -12.19 -2.71
C ILE A 14 -3.16 -12.29 -4.21
N ASP A 15 -2.39 -11.59 -5.02
CA ASP A 15 -2.50 -11.64 -6.48
C ASP A 15 -3.93 -11.32 -6.99
N GLY A 16 -4.54 -10.29 -6.39
CA GLY A 16 -5.86 -9.80 -6.80
C GLY A 16 -7.04 -10.69 -6.41
N ARG A 17 -6.85 -11.64 -5.51
CA ARG A 17 -7.89 -12.58 -5.07
C ARG A 17 -7.71 -13.01 -3.62
N TRP A 18 -8.82 -13.37 -3.00
CA TRP A 18 -8.80 -14.07 -1.73
C TRP A 18 -8.26 -15.49 -1.95
N THR A 19 -7.17 -15.80 -1.26
CA THR A 19 -6.36 -17.00 -1.47
C THR A 19 -6.38 -17.87 -0.23
N PRO A 20 -6.78 -19.15 -0.32
CA PRO A 20 -6.72 -20.09 0.80
C PRO A 20 -5.30 -20.25 1.34
N THR A 21 -5.19 -20.51 2.62
CA THR A 21 -3.94 -20.84 3.30
C THR A 21 -3.99 -22.23 3.92
N ASP A 22 -2.85 -22.91 3.95
CA ASP A 22 -2.67 -24.17 4.65
C ASP A 22 -2.38 -23.99 6.15
N SER A 23 -2.40 -22.75 6.65
CA SER A 23 -2.14 -22.45 8.05
C SER A 23 -3.18 -23.10 8.96
N THR A 24 -2.71 -23.73 10.03
CA THR A 24 -3.54 -24.27 11.12
C THR A 24 -3.65 -23.30 12.29
N GLU A 25 -2.93 -22.20 12.26
CA GLU A 25 -2.93 -21.16 13.29
C GLU A 25 -3.82 -19.99 12.89
N THR A 26 -4.53 -19.45 13.87
CA THR A 26 -5.37 -18.27 13.71
C THR A 26 -5.09 -17.26 14.81
N PHE A 27 -5.21 -15.97 14.47
CA PHE A 27 -5.27 -14.89 15.44
C PHE A 27 -6.72 -14.63 15.81
N THR A 28 -7.02 -14.76 17.09
CA THR A 28 -8.33 -14.40 17.64
C THR A 28 -8.31 -12.92 18.01
N VAL A 29 -9.24 -12.15 17.43
CA VAL A 29 -9.38 -10.73 17.71
C VAL A 29 -10.34 -10.53 18.87
N ILE A 30 -9.84 -9.90 19.94
CA ILE A 30 -10.59 -9.67 21.16
C ILE A 30 -10.80 -8.17 21.34
N SER A 31 -12.03 -7.76 21.59
CA SER A 31 -12.33 -6.37 21.91
C SER A 31 -11.68 -5.99 23.25
N PRO A 32 -10.80 -5.00 23.28
CA PRO A 32 -10.17 -4.56 24.53
C PRO A 32 -11.18 -3.89 25.49
N SER A 33 -12.33 -3.45 25.00
CA SER A 33 -13.36 -2.81 25.81
C SER A 33 -14.29 -3.82 26.49
N THR A 34 -14.62 -4.93 25.82
CA THR A 34 -15.58 -5.93 26.33
C THR A 34 -14.94 -7.24 26.74
N GLY A 35 -13.73 -7.53 26.25
CA GLY A 35 -13.07 -8.83 26.41
C GLY A 35 -13.66 -9.95 25.55
N GLU A 36 -14.63 -9.65 24.71
CA GLU A 36 -15.27 -10.62 23.83
C GLU A 36 -14.49 -10.85 22.55
N VAL A 37 -14.59 -12.06 22.03
CA VAL A 37 -14.06 -12.39 20.69
C VAL A 37 -14.96 -11.75 19.65
N ILE A 38 -14.36 -10.90 18.80
CA ILE A 38 -15.09 -10.18 17.74
C ILE A 38 -14.79 -10.72 16.33
N GLY A 39 -13.77 -11.54 16.18
CA GLY A 39 -13.41 -12.12 14.90
C GLY A 39 -12.12 -12.93 14.96
N GLN A 40 -11.70 -13.40 13.79
CA GLN A 40 -10.45 -14.13 13.63
C GLN A 40 -9.89 -13.99 12.22
N VAL A 41 -8.58 -14.12 12.11
CA VAL A 41 -7.86 -14.19 10.83
C VAL A 41 -6.83 -15.32 10.89
N PRO A 42 -6.44 -15.93 9.75
CA PRO A 42 -5.37 -16.92 9.75
C PRO A 42 -4.01 -16.25 10.01
N SER A 43 -3.08 -17.02 10.60
CA SER A 43 -1.67 -16.62 10.71
C SER A 43 -0.90 -17.15 9.52
N ALA A 44 -0.24 -16.28 8.75
CA ALA A 44 0.47 -16.66 7.53
C ALA A 44 1.61 -17.65 7.80
N THR A 45 1.75 -18.61 6.91
CA THR A 45 2.93 -19.48 6.80
C THR A 45 4.02 -18.80 5.97
N ARG A 46 5.22 -19.38 5.92
CA ARG A 46 6.28 -18.93 5.01
C ARG A 46 5.84 -19.02 3.54
N ALA A 47 5.10 -20.07 3.18
CA ALA A 47 4.56 -20.23 1.83
C ALA A 47 3.58 -19.11 1.45
N ASP A 48 2.76 -18.63 2.38
CA ASP A 48 1.87 -17.48 2.17
C ASP A 48 2.67 -16.19 1.94
N ILE A 49 3.73 -15.98 2.72
CA ILE A 49 4.64 -14.84 2.54
C ILE A 49 5.33 -14.90 1.17
N ASP A 50 5.87 -16.07 0.79
CA ASP A 50 6.50 -16.26 -0.51
C ASP A 50 5.53 -15.98 -1.66
N ALA A 51 4.29 -16.45 -1.56
CA ALA A 51 3.25 -16.20 -2.55
C ALA A 51 2.92 -14.70 -2.67
N ALA A 52 2.82 -13.98 -1.55
CA ALA A 52 2.56 -12.54 -1.55
C ALA A 52 3.73 -11.75 -2.16
N VAL A 53 4.97 -12.09 -1.81
CA VAL A 53 6.18 -11.47 -2.36
C VAL A 53 6.31 -11.74 -3.85
N GLU A 54 6.07 -12.98 -4.29
CA GLU A 54 6.12 -13.33 -5.72
C GLU A 54 5.03 -12.62 -6.52
N ALA A 55 3.82 -12.49 -5.98
CA ALA A 55 2.74 -11.73 -6.60
C ALA A 55 3.12 -10.25 -6.77
N ALA A 56 3.69 -9.63 -5.74
CA ALA A 56 4.16 -8.25 -5.80
C ALA A 56 5.30 -8.07 -6.82
N ARG A 57 6.24 -9.00 -6.84
CA ARG A 57 7.37 -9.01 -7.76
C ARG A 57 6.91 -9.18 -9.22
N HIS A 58 6.05 -10.15 -9.48
CA HIS A 58 5.47 -10.37 -10.81
C HIS A 58 4.72 -9.12 -11.30
N ALA A 59 3.85 -8.54 -10.46
CA ALA A 59 3.10 -7.33 -10.81
C ALA A 59 4.03 -6.16 -11.17
N PHE A 60 5.18 -6.04 -10.51
CA PHE A 60 6.13 -4.96 -10.77
C PHE A 60 6.96 -5.19 -12.04
N TYR A 61 7.54 -6.39 -12.22
CA TYR A 61 8.50 -6.65 -13.29
C TYR A 61 7.90 -7.22 -14.57
N GLU A 62 6.76 -7.92 -14.46
CA GLU A 62 6.19 -8.70 -15.57
C GLU A 62 4.87 -8.10 -16.09
N THR A 63 4.40 -6.98 -15.51
CA THR A 63 3.21 -6.27 -15.96
C THR A 63 3.54 -4.82 -16.30
N ASP A 64 2.56 -4.10 -16.82
CA ASP A 64 2.70 -2.67 -17.15
C ASP A 64 2.54 -1.72 -15.94
N TRP A 65 2.30 -2.24 -14.73
CA TRP A 65 1.96 -1.41 -13.57
C TRP A 65 2.95 -0.28 -13.33
N ALA A 66 4.24 -0.58 -13.24
CA ALA A 66 5.29 0.39 -12.93
C ALA A 66 5.44 1.48 -14.00
N SER A 67 5.04 1.18 -15.22
CA SER A 67 5.12 2.09 -16.38
C SER A 67 3.79 2.78 -16.74
N ARG A 68 2.69 2.43 -16.06
CA ARG A 68 1.40 3.10 -16.28
C ARG A 68 1.50 4.60 -16.02
N PRO A 69 0.77 5.42 -16.76
CA PRO A 69 0.68 6.84 -16.47
C PRO A 69 0.28 7.09 -15.03
N VAL A 70 0.89 8.08 -14.38
CA VAL A 70 0.57 8.44 -12.98
C VAL A 70 -0.92 8.77 -12.80
N GLU A 71 -1.57 9.30 -13.84
CA GLU A 71 -3.01 9.59 -13.84
C GLU A 71 -3.87 8.35 -13.57
N GLU A 72 -3.50 7.21 -14.12
CA GLU A 72 -4.22 5.95 -13.89
C GLU A 72 -4.02 5.46 -12.44
N ARG A 73 -2.78 5.54 -11.93
CA ARG A 73 -2.49 5.20 -10.53
C ARG A 73 -3.20 6.15 -9.57
N ALA A 74 -3.21 7.45 -9.87
CA ALA A 74 -3.91 8.46 -9.08
C ALA A 74 -5.43 8.22 -9.07
N ALA A 75 -6.01 7.87 -10.21
CA ALA A 75 -7.44 7.57 -10.30
C ALA A 75 -7.84 6.36 -9.44
N LEU A 76 -7.00 5.31 -9.38
CA LEU A 76 -7.22 4.17 -8.48
C LEU A 76 -7.14 4.57 -6.99
N CYS A 77 -6.18 5.42 -6.64
CA CYS A 77 -6.06 5.97 -5.27
C CYS A 77 -7.29 6.76 -4.86
N GLU A 78 -7.81 7.63 -5.74
CA GLU A 78 -9.02 8.41 -5.50
C GLU A 78 -10.27 7.53 -5.41
N ALA A 79 -10.38 6.52 -6.26
CA ALA A 79 -11.48 5.56 -6.20
C ALA A 79 -11.48 4.80 -4.86
N LEU A 80 -10.30 4.40 -4.37
CA LEU A 80 -10.16 3.79 -3.04
C LEU A 80 -10.50 4.78 -1.92
N ALA A 81 -10.08 6.04 -2.02
CA ALA A 81 -10.46 7.08 -1.07
C ALA A 81 -11.99 7.26 -0.99
N THR A 82 -12.66 7.28 -2.14
CA THR A 82 -14.12 7.35 -2.21
C THR A 82 -14.76 6.13 -1.53
N ARG A 83 -14.28 4.93 -1.83
CA ARG A 83 -14.80 3.69 -1.24
C ARG A 83 -14.61 3.63 0.28
N LEU A 84 -13.46 4.11 0.77
CA LEU A 84 -13.19 4.26 2.21
C LEU A 84 -14.16 5.25 2.87
N TYR A 85 -14.39 6.39 2.24
CA TYR A 85 -15.30 7.40 2.76
C TYR A 85 -16.75 6.91 2.82
N GLU A 86 -17.20 6.19 1.80
CA GLU A 86 -18.53 5.58 1.77
C GLU A 86 -18.72 4.53 2.88
N SER A 87 -17.65 3.88 3.31
CA SER A 87 -17.67 2.85 4.35
C SER A 87 -17.24 3.38 5.73
N LYS A 88 -17.06 4.68 5.90
CA LYS A 88 -16.45 5.26 7.12
C LYS A 88 -17.20 4.92 8.40
N ASP A 89 -18.52 4.88 8.37
CA ASP A 89 -19.33 4.59 9.55
C ASP A 89 -19.19 3.13 10.00
N GLU A 90 -19.22 2.20 9.05
CA GLU A 90 -19.00 0.76 9.31
C GLU A 90 -17.58 0.49 9.77
N LEU A 91 -16.59 1.16 9.16
CA LEU A 91 -15.19 1.10 9.59
C LEU A 91 -14.99 1.66 11.00
N ALA A 92 -15.64 2.77 11.32
CA ALA A 92 -15.55 3.36 12.66
C ALA A 92 -16.14 2.42 13.72
N GLU A 93 -17.26 1.76 13.45
CA GLU A 93 -17.85 0.75 14.35
C GLU A 93 -16.88 -0.44 14.56
N LEU A 94 -16.33 -0.97 13.48
CA LEU A 94 -15.33 -2.03 13.55
C LEU A 94 -14.12 -1.62 14.38
N LEU A 95 -13.61 -0.41 14.17
CA LEU A 95 -12.42 0.11 14.84
C LEU A 95 -12.65 0.42 16.32
N VAL A 96 -13.85 0.85 16.72
CA VAL A 96 -14.23 0.97 18.14
C VAL A 96 -14.13 -0.40 18.82
N ASP A 97 -14.65 -1.43 18.18
CA ASP A 97 -14.61 -2.79 18.75
C ASP A 97 -13.20 -3.38 18.74
N GLU A 98 -12.44 -3.18 17.68
CA GLU A 98 -11.11 -3.78 17.49
C GLU A 98 -10.02 -3.08 18.32
N LEU A 99 -10.07 -1.74 18.41
CA LEU A 99 -9.05 -0.93 19.08
C LEU A 99 -9.47 -0.47 20.48
N GLY A 100 -10.75 -0.54 20.83
CA GLY A 100 -11.26 0.04 22.07
C GLY A 100 -11.15 1.57 22.15
N CYS A 101 -11.00 2.23 21.02
CA CYS A 101 -10.91 3.69 20.96
C CYS A 101 -12.30 4.33 21.07
N THR A 102 -12.32 5.64 21.39
CA THR A 102 -13.59 6.39 21.39
C THR A 102 -14.15 6.51 19.98
N ARG A 103 -15.46 6.64 19.85
CA ARG A 103 -16.13 6.84 18.55
C ARG A 103 -15.56 8.04 17.79
N MET A 104 -15.29 9.14 18.47
CA MET A 104 -14.68 10.32 17.86
C MET A 104 -13.30 10.02 17.27
N LEU A 105 -12.47 9.26 17.98
CA LEU A 105 -11.15 8.86 17.47
C LEU A 105 -11.28 7.93 16.26
N ALA A 106 -12.23 6.99 16.32
CA ALA A 106 -12.51 6.10 15.20
C ALA A 106 -12.98 6.87 13.96
N ASP A 107 -13.92 7.79 14.11
CA ASP A 107 -14.46 8.58 12.99
C ASP A 107 -13.38 9.45 12.33
N VAL A 108 -12.62 10.20 13.10
CA VAL A 108 -11.72 11.23 12.59
C VAL A 108 -10.40 10.64 12.14
N TYR A 109 -9.72 9.90 13.01
CA TYR A 109 -8.34 9.48 12.77
C TYR A 109 -8.23 8.10 12.14
N GLN A 110 -9.14 7.20 12.45
CA GLN A 110 -9.03 5.81 12.01
C GLN A 110 -9.79 5.55 10.69
N ALA A 111 -10.96 6.12 10.51
CA ALA A 111 -11.79 5.90 9.32
C ALA A 111 -11.69 7.02 8.27
N THR A 112 -11.61 8.30 8.69
CA THR A 112 -11.56 9.43 7.76
C THR A 112 -10.15 9.77 7.30
N ALA A 113 -9.14 9.73 8.17
CA ALA A 113 -7.76 10.06 7.80
C ALA A 113 -7.20 9.20 6.65
N PRO A 114 -7.48 7.90 6.54
CA PRO A 114 -7.08 7.11 5.37
C PRO A 114 -7.55 7.69 4.03
N THR A 115 -8.79 8.16 3.97
CA THR A 115 -9.34 8.84 2.76
C THR A 115 -8.47 10.03 2.35
N LEU A 116 -8.05 10.84 3.32
CA LEU A 116 -7.20 11.99 3.06
C LEU A 116 -5.81 11.56 2.57
N HIS A 117 -5.23 10.50 3.12
CA HIS A 117 -3.93 9.99 2.67
C HIS A 117 -3.95 9.54 1.20
N TRP A 118 -4.98 8.82 0.80
CA TRP A 118 -5.11 8.35 -0.59
C TRP A 118 -5.33 9.50 -1.57
N ASN A 119 -6.22 10.45 -1.25
CA ASN A 119 -6.46 11.64 -2.08
C ASN A 119 -5.23 12.54 -2.17
N TYR A 120 -4.57 12.80 -1.04
CA TYR A 120 -3.38 13.64 -1.00
C TYR A 120 -2.25 13.07 -1.86
N ASN A 121 -1.99 11.77 -1.76
CA ASN A 121 -0.94 11.15 -2.57
C ASN A 121 -1.30 11.11 -4.06
N ALA A 122 -2.57 10.96 -4.41
CA ALA A 122 -3.01 11.09 -5.80
C ALA A 122 -2.69 12.48 -6.37
N GLU A 123 -3.00 13.53 -5.62
CA GLU A 123 -2.68 14.91 -6.01
C GLU A 123 -1.17 15.16 -6.09
N VAL A 124 -0.42 14.72 -5.09
CA VAL A 124 1.06 14.81 -5.10
C VAL A 124 1.62 14.11 -6.33
N GLY A 125 1.16 12.91 -6.64
CA GLY A 125 1.64 12.13 -7.79
C GLY A 125 1.41 12.83 -9.11
N ARG A 126 0.23 13.45 -9.33
CA ARG A 126 -0.06 14.21 -10.54
C ARG A 126 0.86 15.40 -10.74
N ASN A 127 1.32 16.01 -9.66
CA ASN A 127 2.17 17.20 -9.69
C ASN A 127 3.66 16.88 -9.55
N TYR A 128 4.03 15.59 -9.31
CA TYR A 128 5.41 15.21 -9.10
C TYR A 128 6.18 15.13 -10.42
N PRO A 129 7.38 15.74 -10.50
CA PRO A 129 8.20 15.69 -11.71
C PRO A 129 8.94 14.35 -11.80
N PHE A 130 8.25 13.31 -12.32
CA PHE A 130 8.88 12.01 -12.58
C PHE A 130 9.94 12.05 -13.66
N GLN A 131 9.88 13.05 -14.54
CA GLN A 131 10.88 13.31 -15.57
C GLN A 131 11.30 14.77 -15.52
N GLU A 132 12.59 15.01 -15.63
CA GLU A 132 13.15 16.35 -15.71
C GLU A 132 14.27 16.41 -16.74
N VAL A 133 14.34 17.52 -17.46
CA VAL A 133 15.46 17.79 -18.36
C VAL A 133 16.51 18.56 -17.61
N ARG A 134 17.72 18.01 -17.55
CA ARG A 134 18.89 18.70 -17.00
C ARG A 134 19.81 19.13 -18.13
N THR A 135 20.13 20.41 -18.17
CA THR A 135 21.07 20.98 -19.13
C THR A 135 22.40 21.26 -18.43
N ALA A 136 23.47 20.79 -19.03
CA ALA A 136 24.84 21.12 -18.63
C ALA A 136 25.57 21.83 -19.75
N ASP A 137 26.25 22.93 -19.41
CA ASP A 137 27.17 23.59 -20.31
C ASP A 137 28.56 22.94 -20.16
N LEU A 138 28.98 22.22 -21.18
CA LEU A 138 30.27 21.56 -21.24
C LEU A 138 31.31 22.37 -22.01
N GLY A 139 30.97 23.60 -22.40
CA GLY A 139 31.85 24.47 -23.19
C GLY A 139 33.29 24.54 -22.70
N PRO A 140 33.55 24.72 -21.37
CA PRO A 140 34.90 24.72 -20.81
C PRO A 140 35.63 23.37 -20.86
N LEU A 141 34.88 22.27 -20.89
CA LEU A 141 35.43 20.91 -20.93
C LEU A 141 35.57 20.37 -22.36
N ALA A 142 34.75 20.81 -23.28
CA ALA A 142 34.81 20.41 -24.68
C ALA A 142 35.91 21.14 -25.48
N GLY A 143 36.52 22.16 -24.90
CA GLY A 143 37.63 22.92 -25.49
C GLY A 143 38.97 22.21 -25.36
N GLY A 144 39.11 21.07 -26.04
CA GLY A 144 40.47 20.61 -26.39
C GLY A 144 41.15 21.65 -27.29
N SER A 145 42.41 21.89 -27.04
CA SER A 145 43.27 22.92 -27.62
C SER A 145 43.52 22.80 -29.13
N ALA A 146 42.49 22.60 -29.92
CA ALA A 146 42.54 22.64 -31.38
C ALA A 146 41.94 23.96 -31.87
N GLY A 147 42.72 25.01 -31.87
CA GLY A 147 42.48 26.19 -32.70
C GLY A 147 41.50 27.23 -32.19
N GLY A 148 41.44 27.53 -30.90
CA GLY A 148 40.96 28.84 -30.41
C GLY A 148 39.48 29.18 -30.56
N MET A 149 38.62 28.27 -30.99
CA MET A 149 37.17 28.52 -31.07
C MET A 149 36.47 27.68 -29.98
N ILE A 150 36.14 28.32 -28.86
CA ILE A 150 35.29 27.74 -27.86
C ILE A 150 33.87 27.73 -28.42
N MET A 151 33.45 26.59 -28.93
CA MET A 151 32.04 26.39 -29.30
C MET A 151 31.27 26.11 -28.01
N PRO A 152 30.19 26.84 -27.72
CA PRO A 152 29.31 26.52 -26.60
C PRO A 152 28.69 25.15 -26.86
N TYR A 153 29.11 24.16 -26.08
CA TYR A 153 28.57 22.82 -26.15
C TYR A 153 27.62 22.58 -24.97
N GLN A 154 26.34 22.62 -25.27
CA GLN A 154 25.32 22.28 -24.27
C GLN A 154 24.84 20.85 -24.50
N THR A 155 24.80 20.08 -23.43
CA THR A 155 24.18 18.77 -23.43
C THR A 155 22.93 18.78 -22.56
N GLN A 156 21.95 17.97 -22.94
CA GLN A 156 20.73 17.78 -22.19
C GLN A 156 20.61 16.30 -21.84
N ALA A 157 20.25 16.04 -20.60
CA ALA A 157 19.93 14.72 -20.12
C ALA A 157 18.47 14.67 -19.63
N LEU A 158 17.74 13.66 -20.07
CA LEU A 158 16.44 13.35 -19.49
C LEU A 158 16.67 12.47 -18.27
N VAL A 159 16.33 12.99 -17.10
CA VAL A 159 16.41 12.26 -15.83
C VAL A 159 15.03 11.74 -15.49
N GLY A 160 14.88 10.42 -15.43
CA GLY A 160 13.66 9.73 -14.98
C GLY A 160 13.79 9.27 -13.54
N LYS A 161 12.76 9.50 -12.74
CA LYS A 161 12.61 8.95 -11.38
C LYS A 161 11.62 7.81 -11.46
N GLY A 162 12.07 6.60 -11.15
CA GLY A 162 11.26 5.39 -11.21
C GLY A 162 11.04 4.76 -9.84
N PRO A 163 10.08 3.84 -9.74
CA PRO A 163 9.80 3.08 -8.54
C PRO A 163 10.94 2.10 -8.20
N VAL A 164 11.08 1.77 -6.92
CA VAL A 164 12.17 0.91 -6.42
C VAL A 164 11.85 -0.58 -6.48
N GLY A 165 10.60 -0.98 -6.70
CA GLY A 165 10.18 -2.39 -6.74
C GLY A 165 9.02 -2.71 -5.83
N GLY A 166 8.97 -3.94 -5.32
CA GLY A 166 8.04 -4.38 -4.29
C GLY A 166 8.47 -3.87 -2.91
N VAL A 167 7.53 -3.36 -2.14
CA VAL A 167 7.77 -2.75 -0.83
C VAL A 167 7.03 -3.51 0.27
N PRO A 168 7.73 -4.14 1.23
CA PRO A 168 7.09 -4.67 2.42
C PRO A 168 6.64 -3.51 3.31
N THR A 169 5.41 -3.57 3.80
CA THR A 169 4.81 -2.54 4.63
C THR A 169 4.26 -3.13 5.92
N MET A 170 4.65 -2.57 7.05
CA MET A 170 4.15 -2.93 8.37
C MET A 170 3.52 -1.72 9.04
N ALA A 171 2.30 -1.86 9.55
CA ALA A 171 1.63 -0.81 10.29
C ALA A 171 1.68 -1.07 11.79
N ALA A 172 1.66 0.00 12.58
CA ALA A 172 1.53 -0.09 14.02
C ALA A 172 0.12 -0.55 14.41
N TYR A 173 0.00 -1.33 15.49
CA TYR A 173 -1.28 -1.91 15.88
C TYR A 173 -2.34 -0.86 16.29
N ASN A 174 -1.92 0.24 16.89
CA ASN A 174 -2.82 1.28 17.41
C ASN A 174 -3.35 2.26 16.36
N PHE A 175 -2.73 2.29 15.17
CA PHE A 175 -3.13 3.11 14.02
C PHE A 175 -3.02 2.31 12.72
N SER A 176 -3.65 1.14 12.68
CA SER A 176 -3.49 0.19 11.57
C SER A 176 -3.96 0.75 10.22
N MET A 177 -5.14 1.36 10.17
CA MET A 177 -5.70 1.91 8.93
C MET A 177 -4.98 3.17 8.45
N PRO A 178 -4.79 4.22 9.29
CA PRO A 178 -4.01 5.39 8.88
C PRO A 178 -2.57 5.04 8.57
N GLY A 179 -1.92 4.23 9.40
CA GLY A 179 -0.52 3.82 9.21
C GLY A 179 -0.31 3.01 7.94
N THR A 180 -1.23 2.12 7.60
CA THR A 180 -1.20 1.37 6.33
C THR A 180 -1.37 2.33 5.16
N SER A 181 -2.39 3.17 5.16
CA SER A 181 -2.66 4.13 4.08
C SER A 181 -1.51 5.11 3.87
N GLN A 182 -0.92 5.60 4.96
CA GLN A 182 0.21 6.53 4.93
C GLN A 182 1.46 5.93 4.27
N LYS A 183 1.66 4.62 4.37
CA LYS A 183 2.81 3.91 3.77
C LYS A 183 2.50 3.39 2.37
N VAL A 184 1.30 2.86 2.17
CA VAL A 184 0.91 2.22 0.90
C VAL A 184 0.61 3.25 -0.18
N ALA A 185 -0.13 4.32 0.13
CA ALA A 185 -0.53 5.30 -0.88
C ALA A 185 0.66 5.93 -1.63
N PRO A 186 1.73 6.43 -0.96
CA PRO A 186 2.90 6.95 -1.68
C PRO A 186 3.64 5.88 -2.47
N ALA A 187 3.72 4.63 -1.99
CA ALA A 187 4.34 3.54 -2.73
C ALA A 187 3.57 3.25 -4.03
N ILE A 188 2.26 3.17 -3.97
CA ILE A 188 1.38 2.94 -5.12
C ILE A 188 1.50 4.07 -6.14
N ILE A 189 1.44 5.32 -5.70
CA ILE A 189 1.53 6.45 -6.62
C ILE A 189 2.90 6.55 -7.30
N ALA A 190 3.96 6.12 -6.63
CA ALA A 190 5.29 6.00 -7.21
C ALA A 190 5.41 4.89 -8.25
N GLY A 191 4.47 3.95 -8.31
CA GLY A 191 4.49 2.78 -9.20
C GLY A 191 5.07 1.52 -8.57
N CYS A 192 5.29 1.50 -7.27
CA CYS A 192 5.67 0.30 -6.52
C CYS A 192 4.50 -0.67 -6.36
N THR A 193 4.82 -1.92 -6.04
CA THR A 193 3.87 -2.92 -5.54
C THR A 193 4.15 -3.17 -4.07
N VAL A 194 3.16 -3.65 -3.30
CA VAL A 194 3.31 -3.77 -1.85
C VAL A 194 2.83 -5.11 -1.32
N VAL A 195 3.50 -5.56 -0.26
CA VAL A 195 3.03 -6.61 0.64
C VAL A 195 2.77 -5.98 1.99
N VAL A 196 1.51 -5.91 2.39
CA VAL A 196 1.09 -5.36 3.68
C VAL A 196 1.01 -6.48 4.69
N LYS A 197 1.84 -6.42 5.71
CA LYS A 197 1.75 -7.27 6.88
C LYS A 197 0.94 -6.55 7.94
N VAL A 198 -0.23 -7.09 8.27
CA VAL A 198 -1.08 -6.53 9.32
C VAL A 198 -0.65 -6.99 10.71
N PRO A 199 -0.82 -6.15 11.74
CA PRO A 199 -0.53 -6.51 13.11
C PRO A 199 -1.53 -7.54 13.64
N GLU A 200 -1.05 -8.50 14.43
CA GLU A 200 -1.87 -9.56 15.04
C GLU A 200 -3.08 -9.05 15.84
N PRO A 201 -2.94 -8.02 16.71
CA PRO A 201 -4.05 -7.62 17.55
C PRO A 201 -5.21 -6.99 16.77
N ASN A 202 -4.95 -6.33 15.64
CA ASN A 202 -5.92 -5.46 14.96
C ASN A 202 -5.88 -5.64 13.44
N PRO A 203 -6.20 -6.84 12.92
CA PRO A 203 -6.12 -7.12 11.48
C PRO A 203 -7.39 -6.78 10.71
N LEU A 204 -8.56 -6.72 11.35
CA LEU A 204 -9.85 -6.76 10.69
C LEU A 204 -10.12 -5.56 9.78
N ALA A 205 -9.78 -4.35 10.22
CA ALA A 205 -9.97 -3.16 9.40
C ALA A 205 -9.10 -3.19 8.13
N VAL A 206 -7.86 -3.69 8.22
CA VAL A 206 -6.97 -3.80 7.05
C VAL A 206 -7.43 -4.91 6.10
N PHE A 207 -8.01 -6.00 6.62
CA PHE A 207 -8.66 -7.01 5.77
C PHE A 207 -9.90 -6.45 5.05
N ALA A 208 -10.67 -5.58 5.73
CA ALA A 208 -11.75 -4.85 5.06
C ALA A 208 -11.23 -3.94 3.94
N LEU A 209 -10.08 -3.30 4.14
CA LEU A 209 -9.40 -2.54 3.09
C LEU A 209 -9.05 -3.42 1.88
N ALA A 210 -8.64 -4.67 2.09
CA ALA A 210 -8.35 -5.60 1.00
C ALA A 210 -9.56 -5.81 0.08
N GLN A 211 -10.75 -5.95 0.63
CA GLN A 211 -11.97 -6.05 -0.18
C GLN A 211 -12.25 -4.77 -0.97
N MET A 212 -12.01 -3.61 -0.36
CA MET A 212 -12.18 -2.31 -1.05
C MET A 212 -11.17 -2.13 -2.18
N VAL A 213 -9.92 -2.56 -1.98
CA VAL A 213 -8.88 -2.62 -3.04
C VAL A 213 -9.34 -3.49 -4.21
N HIS A 214 -9.93 -4.65 -3.91
CA HIS A 214 -10.49 -5.54 -4.92
C HIS A 214 -11.65 -4.88 -5.69
N ASP A 215 -12.59 -4.30 -4.97
CA ASP A 215 -13.80 -3.67 -5.55
C ASP A 215 -13.45 -2.49 -6.48
N VAL A 216 -12.42 -1.74 -6.16
CA VAL A 216 -11.93 -0.59 -6.93
C VAL A 216 -11.22 -1.01 -8.21
N GLY A 217 -10.67 -2.22 -8.26
CA GLY A 217 -10.04 -2.78 -9.44
C GLY A 217 -8.53 -2.53 -9.54
N PHE A 218 -7.81 -2.48 -8.43
CA PHE A 218 -6.35 -2.53 -8.49
C PHE A 218 -5.91 -3.80 -9.21
N PRO A 219 -4.89 -3.72 -10.08
CA PRO A 219 -4.39 -4.89 -10.79
C PRO A 219 -3.88 -5.97 -9.83
N PRO A 220 -3.99 -7.27 -10.22
CA PRO A 220 -3.49 -8.37 -9.42
C PRO A 220 -2.03 -8.18 -8.99
N GLY A 221 -1.74 -8.45 -7.72
CA GLY A 221 -0.39 -8.40 -7.17
C GLY A 221 0.14 -7.02 -6.79
N VAL A 222 -0.55 -5.93 -7.15
CA VAL A 222 -0.13 -4.56 -6.80
C VAL A 222 -0.22 -4.32 -5.30
N ILE A 223 -1.28 -4.79 -4.65
CA ILE A 223 -1.48 -4.75 -3.20
C ILE A 223 -1.79 -6.16 -2.72
N ASN A 224 -0.97 -6.67 -1.79
CA ASN A 224 -1.15 -7.98 -1.17
C ASN A 224 -1.21 -7.79 0.35
N ILE A 225 -2.11 -8.50 1.02
CA ILE A 225 -2.37 -8.32 2.44
C ILE A 225 -2.36 -9.67 3.14
N VAL A 226 -1.49 -9.81 4.14
CA VAL A 226 -1.34 -10.99 4.99
C VAL A 226 -1.29 -10.60 6.45
N ALA A 227 -1.73 -11.51 7.33
CA ALA A 227 -1.54 -11.38 8.77
C ALA A 227 -0.45 -12.36 9.21
N ALA A 228 0.55 -11.89 9.94
CA ALA A 228 1.68 -12.70 10.32
C ALA A 228 2.23 -12.32 11.70
N GLY A 229 2.72 -13.32 12.42
CA GLY A 229 3.44 -13.15 13.67
C GLY A 229 4.87 -12.63 13.48
N ALA A 230 5.60 -12.56 14.59
CA ALA A 230 6.95 -11.99 14.59
C ALA A 230 7.95 -12.77 13.72
N GLU A 231 7.85 -14.10 13.71
CA GLU A 231 8.75 -14.95 12.93
C GLU A 231 8.59 -14.70 11.42
N GLN A 232 7.36 -14.75 10.92
CA GLN A 232 7.07 -14.51 9.51
C GLN A 232 7.26 -13.05 9.12
N SER A 233 7.13 -12.12 10.06
CA SER A 233 7.47 -10.72 9.83
C SER A 233 8.97 -10.53 9.60
N ALA A 234 9.81 -11.19 10.39
CA ALA A 234 11.26 -11.20 10.20
C ALA A 234 11.64 -11.85 8.86
N TYR A 235 10.97 -12.94 8.51
CA TYR A 235 11.15 -13.62 7.23
C TYR A 235 10.81 -12.71 6.04
N LEU A 236 9.69 -12.00 6.08
CA LEU A 236 9.30 -11.04 5.05
C LEU A 236 10.37 -9.94 4.84
N VAL A 237 10.95 -9.43 5.93
CA VAL A 237 11.99 -8.38 5.85
C VAL A 237 13.30 -8.92 5.27
N SER A 238 13.55 -10.22 5.35
CA SER A 238 14.75 -10.86 4.82
C SER A 238 14.69 -11.16 3.30
N HIS A 239 13.53 -10.97 2.68
CA HIS A 239 13.35 -11.11 1.23
C HIS A 239 13.95 -9.92 0.48
#